data_6bba9f120161f64de16267c7af69ea12
#
_entry.id   6bba9f120161f64de16267c7af69ea12
#
_cell.length_a   1.000
_cell.length_b   1.000
_cell.length_c   1.000
_cell.angle_alpha   90.00
_cell.angle_beta   90.00
_cell.angle_gamma   90.00
#
_symmetry.space_group_name_H-M   'P 1'
#
loop_
_entity.id
_entity.type
_entity.pdbx_description
1 polymer ?
#
loop_
_entity_poly.entity_id
_entity_poly.type
_entity_poly.pdbx_seq_one_letter_code
_entity_poly.pdbx_strand_id
1 'polypeptide(L)'
;MALLVASMTLAAASAVAQEPVASSAIAIVVHKDTEVDNLSLHELRSIFLANQQFWSNRTRIILLVRAPKSEERDFVLNTIYQMDEAQFRQYWIAKMFRAEVPRGPKIVFSTDMTVELVVAIPGSISFINANEVTDDVKVVRIDGKLPTEEGYPLQ
;
A
#
# COMPACT_ATOMS: atom_id res chain seq x y z
N MET A 1 19.16 -74.18 -2.29
CA MET A 1 19.80 -73.00 -1.71
C MET A 1 19.42 -71.81 -2.58
N ALA A 2 18.37 -71.09 -2.23
CA ALA A 2 17.87 -69.94 -2.98
C ALA A 2 18.23 -68.66 -2.20
N LEU A 3 19.05 -67.80 -2.82
CA LEU A 3 19.38 -66.50 -2.27
C LEU A 3 18.28 -65.49 -2.70
N LEU A 4 17.54 -64.97 -1.76
CA LEU A 4 16.61 -63.86 -1.92
C LEU A 4 17.41 -62.54 -1.78
N VAL A 5 17.54 -61.79 -2.86
CA VAL A 5 18.10 -60.44 -2.85
C VAL A 5 16.91 -59.47 -2.65
N ALA A 6 16.82 -58.87 -1.50
CA ALA A 6 15.84 -57.82 -1.24
C ALA A 6 16.38 -56.47 -1.77
N SER A 7 15.75 -55.97 -2.84
CA SER A 7 16.02 -54.62 -3.35
C SER A 7 15.24 -53.60 -2.54
N MET A 8 15.96 -52.78 -1.78
CA MET A 8 15.41 -51.67 -0.99
C MET A 8 15.39 -50.40 -1.89
N THR A 9 14.22 -50.05 -2.40
CA THR A 9 14.00 -48.79 -3.13
C THR A 9 13.86 -47.62 -2.18
N LEU A 10 14.88 -46.78 -2.17
CA LEU A 10 14.86 -45.52 -1.40
C LEU A 10 14.05 -44.49 -2.19
N ALA A 11 12.83 -44.19 -1.71
CA ALA A 11 12.00 -43.11 -2.25
C ALA A 11 12.57 -41.77 -1.75
N ALA A 12 13.22 -41.02 -2.66
CA ALA A 12 13.62 -39.65 -2.39
C ALA A 12 12.37 -38.75 -2.42
N ALA A 13 11.93 -38.31 -1.26
CA ALA A 13 10.91 -37.26 -1.15
C ALA A 13 11.53 -35.92 -1.62
N SER A 14 11.18 -35.50 -2.83
CA SER A 14 11.49 -34.14 -3.30
C SER A 14 10.67 -33.14 -2.48
N ALA A 15 11.31 -32.48 -1.53
CA ALA A 15 10.75 -31.29 -0.90
C ALA A 15 10.70 -30.18 -1.95
N VAL A 16 9.50 -29.91 -2.45
CA VAL A 16 9.24 -28.70 -3.26
C VAL A 16 9.40 -27.54 -2.29
N ALA A 17 10.53 -26.84 -2.39
CA ALA A 17 10.69 -25.55 -1.74
C ALA A 17 9.64 -24.60 -2.36
N GLN A 18 8.61 -24.27 -1.61
CA GLN A 18 7.71 -23.17 -1.95
C GLN A 18 8.57 -21.90 -1.92
N GLU A 19 8.83 -21.34 -3.10
CA GLU A 19 9.34 -19.98 -3.18
C GLU A 19 8.37 -19.07 -2.43
N PRO A 20 8.86 -18.14 -1.58
CA PRO A 20 7.99 -17.19 -0.95
C PRO A 20 7.27 -16.41 -2.05
N VAL A 21 5.95 -16.54 -2.11
CA VAL A 21 5.10 -15.72 -2.97
C VAL A 21 5.45 -14.28 -2.58
N ALA A 22 6.03 -13.53 -3.52
CA ALA A 22 6.36 -12.14 -3.27
C ALA A 22 5.10 -11.46 -2.73
N SER A 23 5.13 -10.99 -1.50
CA SER A 23 4.00 -10.35 -0.86
C SER A 23 3.59 -9.16 -1.72
N SER A 24 2.40 -9.22 -2.31
CA SER A 24 1.79 -8.12 -3.05
C SER A 24 1.22 -7.04 -2.10
N ALA A 25 1.64 -7.05 -0.84
CA ALA A 25 1.20 -6.11 0.17
C ALA A 25 1.53 -4.67 -0.23
N ILE A 26 0.58 -3.78 0.01
CA ILE A 26 0.73 -2.35 -0.23
C ILE A 26 1.16 -1.66 1.07
N ALA A 27 2.33 -1.03 1.05
CA ALA A 27 2.82 -0.20 2.15
C ALA A 27 2.26 1.22 2.03
N ILE A 28 1.73 1.73 3.13
CA ILE A 28 1.38 3.15 3.26
C ILE A 28 2.61 3.90 3.74
N VAL A 29 3.02 4.90 2.98
CA VAL A 29 4.24 5.68 3.23
C VAL A 29 3.93 7.16 3.40
N VAL A 30 4.65 7.78 4.33
CA VAL A 30 4.54 9.21 4.64
C VAL A 30 5.91 9.85 4.72
N HIS A 31 5.94 11.18 4.69
CA HIS A 31 7.16 11.95 4.98
C HIS A 31 7.70 11.58 6.38
N LYS A 32 9.02 11.49 6.53
CA LYS A 32 9.67 11.04 7.78
C LYS A 32 9.26 11.82 9.02
N ASP A 33 9.07 13.13 8.86
CA ASP A 33 8.70 14.03 9.97
C ASP A 33 7.19 14.01 10.29
N THR A 34 6.40 13.20 9.61
CA THR A 34 4.97 13.06 9.91
C THR A 34 4.79 12.34 11.24
N GLU A 35 4.08 12.96 12.19
CA GLU A 35 3.83 12.42 13.52
C GLU A 35 2.70 11.39 13.52
N VAL A 36 2.85 10.33 12.70
CA VAL A 36 1.91 9.20 12.63
C VAL A 36 2.69 7.90 12.52
N ASP A 37 2.43 6.95 13.41
CA ASP A 37 3.07 5.63 13.39
C ASP A 37 2.07 4.52 13.08
N ASN A 38 0.79 4.77 13.35
CA ASN A 38 -0.29 3.83 13.12
C ASN A 38 -1.57 4.56 12.72
N LEU A 39 -2.30 3.98 11.78
CA LEU A 39 -3.65 4.37 11.39
C LEU A 39 -4.54 3.14 11.44
N SER A 40 -5.77 3.28 11.88
CA SER A 40 -6.79 2.28 11.58
C SER A 40 -7.14 2.32 10.09
N LEU A 41 -7.64 1.22 9.56
CA LEU A 41 -8.12 1.19 8.17
C LEU A 41 -9.21 2.23 7.92
N HIS A 42 -10.02 2.54 8.95
CA HIS A 42 -11.04 3.58 8.89
C HIS A 42 -10.43 4.99 8.76
N GLU A 43 -9.41 5.32 9.57
CA GLU A 43 -8.69 6.60 9.49
C GLU A 43 -7.97 6.75 8.14
N LEU A 44 -7.30 5.68 7.68
CA LEU A 44 -6.67 5.65 6.37
C LEU A 44 -7.69 5.97 5.26
N ARG A 45 -8.84 5.33 5.29
CA ARG A 45 -9.93 5.60 4.34
C ARG A 45 -10.42 7.05 4.42
N SER A 46 -10.58 7.59 5.61
CA SER A 46 -10.98 8.99 5.83
C SER A 46 -9.97 9.97 5.21
N ILE A 47 -8.68 9.68 5.34
CA ILE A 47 -7.60 10.47 4.72
C ILE A 47 -7.66 10.37 3.19
N PHE A 48 -7.76 9.16 2.65
CA PHE A 48 -7.79 8.91 1.21
C PHE A 48 -9.04 9.49 0.53
N LEU A 49 -10.15 9.54 1.22
CA LEU A 49 -11.37 10.21 0.78
C LEU A 49 -11.34 11.74 1.00
N ALA A 50 -10.26 12.29 1.55
CA ALA A 50 -10.13 13.70 1.94
C ALA A 50 -11.25 14.20 2.86
N ASN A 51 -11.78 13.32 3.71
CA ASN A 51 -12.64 13.68 4.82
C ASN A 51 -11.81 14.22 5.99
N GLN A 52 -10.59 13.70 6.16
CA GLN A 52 -9.55 14.24 7.02
C GLN A 52 -8.45 14.86 6.13
N GLN A 53 -8.23 16.18 6.26
CA GLN A 53 -7.32 16.93 5.41
C GLN A 53 -6.07 17.47 6.14
N PHE A 54 -5.98 17.24 7.45
CA PHE A 54 -4.87 17.69 8.28
C PHE A 54 -4.43 16.59 9.24
N TRP A 55 -3.13 16.51 9.46
CA TRP A 55 -2.53 15.73 10.53
C TRP A 55 -2.85 16.37 11.91
N SER A 56 -2.58 15.65 13.00
CA SER A 56 -2.80 16.12 14.38
C SER A 56 -2.09 17.43 14.71
N ASN A 57 -0.90 17.63 14.13
CA ASN A 57 -0.09 18.83 14.25
C ASN A 57 -0.54 19.99 13.32
N ARG A 58 -1.70 19.88 12.67
CA ARG A 58 -2.29 20.83 11.70
C ARG A 58 -1.53 20.96 10.37
N THR A 59 -0.53 20.12 10.11
CA THR A 59 0.08 20.03 8.78
C THR A 59 -0.94 19.50 7.80
N ARG A 60 -1.04 20.12 6.61
CA ARG A 60 -1.97 19.69 5.57
C ARG A 60 -1.54 18.35 5.01
N ILE A 61 -2.50 17.43 4.86
CA ILE A 61 -2.28 16.15 4.19
C ILE A 61 -2.22 16.38 2.68
N ILE A 62 -1.15 15.92 2.05
CA ILE A 62 -0.97 15.93 0.60
C ILE A 62 -1.04 14.50 0.09
N LEU A 63 -2.16 14.17 -0.55
CA LEU A 63 -2.41 12.83 -1.06
C LEU A 63 -1.76 12.64 -2.43
N LEU A 64 -0.89 11.64 -2.55
CA LEU A 64 -0.25 11.21 -3.78
C LEU A 64 -0.84 9.85 -4.19
N VAL A 65 -1.33 9.73 -5.41
CA VAL A 65 -1.98 8.52 -5.91
C VAL A 65 -1.34 8.10 -7.23
N ARG A 66 -1.08 6.79 -7.38
CA ARG A 66 -0.51 6.24 -8.61
C ARG A 66 -1.41 6.52 -9.81
N ALA A 67 -0.79 6.67 -10.97
CA ALA A 67 -1.49 6.85 -12.25
C ALA A 67 -2.39 5.64 -12.56
N PRO A 68 -3.46 5.83 -13.36
CA PRO A 68 -4.31 4.74 -13.82
C PRO A 68 -3.52 3.59 -14.47
N LYS A 69 -4.03 2.37 -14.35
CA LYS A 69 -3.45 1.12 -14.88
C LYS A 69 -2.19 0.63 -14.14
N SER A 70 -1.91 1.10 -12.93
CA SER A 70 -0.94 0.43 -12.04
C SER A 70 -1.68 -0.55 -11.12
N GLU A 71 -1.05 -1.69 -10.84
CA GLU A 71 -1.63 -2.73 -9.98
C GLU A 71 -1.88 -2.20 -8.57
N GLU A 72 -0.96 -1.38 -8.05
CA GLU A 72 -1.10 -0.76 -6.73
C GLU A 72 -2.30 0.18 -6.66
N ARG A 73 -2.57 0.93 -7.74
CA ARG A 73 -3.75 1.79 -7.82
C ARG A 73 -5.02 0.98 -7.85
N ASP A 74 -5.09 -0.06 -8.67
CA ASP A 74 -6.27 -0.92 -8.79
C ASP A 74 -6.58 -1.58 -7.44
N PHE A 75 -5.55 -2.08 -6.74
CA PHE A 75 -5.69 -2.62 -5.39
C PHE A 75 -6.24 -1.56 -4.41
N VAL A 76 -5.67 -0.36 -4.39
CA VAL A 76 -6.07 0.72 -3.48
C VAL A 76 -7.48 1.23 -3.79
N LEU A 77 -7.85 1.35 -5.06
CA LEU A 77 -9.22 1.70 -5.45
C LEU A 77 -10.23 0.69 -4.93
N ASN A 78 -9.95 -0.61 -5.07
CA ASN A 78 -10.83 -1.66 -4.61
C ASN A 78 -10.89 -1.79 -3.08
N THR A 79 -9.75 -1.68 -2.40
CA THR A 79 -9.63 -1.99 -0.96
C THR A 79 -9.90 -0.77 -0.09
N ILE A 80 -9.31 0.39 -0.40
CA ILE A 80 -9.41 1.61 0.41
C ILE A 80 -10.58 2.46 -0.04
N TYR A 81 -10.65 2.82 -1.32
CA TYR A 81 -11.72 3.66 -1.86
C TYR A 81 -13.04 2.92 -2.03
N GLN A 82 -13.00 1.61 -2.34
CA GLN A 82 -14.15 0.79 -2.71
C GLN A 82 -14.90 1.38 -3.92
N MET A 83 -14.13 1.80 -4.92
CA MET A 83 -14.59 2.46 -6.14
C MET A 83 -13.86 1.91 -7.35
N ASP A 84 -14.52 1.91 -8.48
CA ASP A 84 -13.84 1.76 -9.77
C ASP A 84 -13.25 3.11 -10.25
N GLU A 85 -12.53 3.09 -11.37
CA GLU A 85 -11.91 4.29 -11.94
C GLU A 85 -12.92 5.40 -12.32
N ALA A 86 -14.10 5.03 -12.80
CA ALA A 86 -15.14 5.99 -13.16
C ALA A 86 -15.74 6.64 -11.90
N GLN A 87 -16.02 5.84 -10.88
CA GLN A 87 -16.53 6.30 -9.59
C GLN A 87 -15.51 7.18 -8.87
N PHE A 88 -14.23 6.80 -8.87
CA PHE A 88 -13.14 7.60 -8.30
C PHE A 88 -13.05 8.98 -8.95
N ARG A 89 -13.08 9.03 -10.28
CA ARG A 89 -13.06 10.29 -11.03
C ARG A 89 -14.25 11.17 -10.70
N GLN A 90 -15.46 10.61 -10.69
CA GLN A 90 -16.67 11.34 -10.33
C GLN A 90 -16.67 11.82 -8.88
N TYR A 91 -16.14 11.02 -7.96
CA TYR A 91 -16.00 11.38 -6.55
C TYR A 91 -15.17 12.67 -6.38
N TRP A 92 -14.00 12.73 -7.01
CA TRP A 92 -13.14 13.91 -6.90
C TRP A 92 -13.71 15.13 -7.61
N ILE A 93 -14.33 14.96 -8.78
CA ILE A 93 -15.05 16.05 -9.48
C ILE A 93 -16.13 16.63 -8.58
N ALA A 94 -16.94 15.78 -7.94
CA ALA A 94 -18.00 16.22 -7.04
C ALA A 94 -17.47 16.95 -5.80
N LYS A 95 -16.37 16.47 -5.19
CA LYS A 95 -15.72 17.13 -4.05
C LYS A 95 -15.17 18.51 -4.43
N MET A 96 -14.54 18.65 -5.57
CA MET A 96 -14.05 19.95 -6.07
C MET A 96 -15.20 20.89 -6.41
N PHE A 97 -16.26 20.38 -7.04
CA PHE A 97 -17.43 21.19 -7.39
C PHE A 97 -18.15 21.74 -6.15
N ARG A 98 -18.21 20.94 -5.06
CA ARG A 98 -18.76 21.39 -3.76
C ARG A 98 -17.80 22.25 -2.93
N ALA A 99 -16.63 22.57 -3.47
CA ALA A 99 -15.56 23.29 -2.78
C ALA A 99 -15.08 22.63 -1.46
N GLU A 100 -15.27 21.32 -1.32
CA GLU A 100 -14.79 20.56 -0.15
C GLU A 100 -13.26 20.38 -0.19
N VAL A 101 -12.70 20.32 -1.39
CA VAL A 101 -11.25 20.29 -1.65
C VAL A 101 -10.90 21.26 -2.78
N PRO A 102 -9.72 21.90 -2.75
CA PRO A 102 -9.30 22.82 -3.81
C PRO A 102 -8.87 22.08 -5.10
N ARG A 103 -8.45 20.81 -4.96
CA ARG A 103 -7.97 19.94 -6.05
C ARG A 103 -8.06 18.47 -5.65
N GLY A 104 -8.03 17.58 -6.62
CA GLY A 104 -7.88 16.14 -6.43
C GLY A 104 -6.47 15.73 -5.99
N PRO A 105 -6.21 14.43 -5.79
CA PRO A 105 -4.89 13.91 -5.45
C PRO A 105 -3.84 14.27 -6.50
N LYS A 106 -2.58 14.42 -6.09
CA LYS A 106 -1.45 14.46 -7.03
C LYS A 106 -1.25 13.08 -7.66
N ILE A 107 -1.11 13.04 -8.97
CA ILE A 107 -0.83 11.80 -9.68
C ILE A 107 0.67 11.58 -9.77
N VAL A 108 1.12 10.36 -9.43
CA VAL A 108 2.50 9.91 -9.54
C VAL A 108 2.60 8.71 -10.48
N PHE A 109 3.66 8.62 -11.26
CA PHE A 109 3.77 7.67 -12.37
C PHE A 109 4.67 6.47 -12.09
N SER A 110 5.51 6.55 -11.05
CA SER A 110 6.43 5.47 -10.66
C SER A 110 6.61 5.43 -9.15
N THR A 111 7.17 4.33 -8.63
CA THR A 111 7.57 4.21 -7.23
C THR A 111 8.64 5.24 -6.88
N ASP A 112 9.66 5.41 -7.75
CA ASP A 112 10.73 6.39 -7.55
C ASP A 112 10.16 7.81 -7.41
N MET A 113 9.27 8.21 -8.33
CA MET A 113 8.61 9.51 -8.25
C MET A 113 7.77 9.66 -6.96
N THR A 114 7.14 8.58 -6.52
CA THR A 114 6.38 8.57 -5.27
C THR A 114 7.30 8.84 -4.08
N VAL A 115 8.41 8.11 -3.99
CA VAL A 115 9.41 8.28 -2.92
C VAL A 115 10.00 9.70 -2.94
N GLU A 116 10.43 10.18 -4.10
CA GLU A 116 10.96 11.54 -4.26
C GLU A 116 9.98 12.61 -3.76
N LEU A 117 8.70 12.51 -4.14
CA LEU A 117 7.70 13.49 -3.72
C LEU A 117 7.31 13.35 -2.25
N VAL A 118 7.28 12.12 -1.70
CA VAL A 118 7.05 11.92 -0.26
C VAL A 118 8.18 12.54 0.56
N VAL A 119 9.42 12.38 0.13
CA VAL A 119 10.59 13.00 0.79
C VAL A 119 10.57 14.54 0.66
N ALA A 120 10.17 15.06 -0.49
CA ALA A 120 10.20 16.50 -0.78
C ALA A 120 9.02 17.28 -0.17
N ILE A 121 7.90 16.63 0.13
CA ILE A 121 6.66 17.31 0.53
C ILE A 121 6.27 16.90 1.96
N PRO A 122 6.52 17.75 2.97
CA PRO A 122 6.02 17.52 4.32
C PRO A 122 4.50 17.33 4.35
N GLY A 123 4.04 16.36 5.14
CA GLY A 123 2.62 16.03 5.26
C GLY A 123 2.08 15.13 4.14
N SER A 124 2.90 14.74 3.17
CA SER A 124 2.49 13.82 2.11
C SER A 124 2.23 12.40 2.62
N ILE A 125 1.29 11.74 1.96
CA ILE A 125 0.96 10.33 2.14
C ILE A 125 0.74 9.69 0.79
N SER A 126 1.22 8.47 0.63
CA SER A 126 1.08 7.67 -0.58
C SER A 126 1.10 6.18 -0.27
N PHE A 127 1.13 5.37 -1.30
CA PHE A 127 1.25 3.92 -1.23
C PHE A 127 2.19 3.41 -2.31
N ILE A 128 2.94 2.38 -1.98
CA ILE A 128 3.86 1.67 -2.88
C ILE A 128 3.81 0.17 -2.58
N ASN A 129 4.34 -0.65 -3.47
CA ASN A 129 4.53 -2.06 -3.16
C ASN A 129 5.49 -2.21 -1.97
N ALA A 130 5.16 -3.07 -1.00
CA ALA A 130 5.97 -3.26 0.20
C ALA A 130 7.42 -3.69 -0.08
N ASN A 131 7.64 -4.40 -1.20
CA ASN A 131 8.98 -4.83 -1.64
C ASN A 131 9.85 -3.69 -2.19
N GLU A 132 9.24 -2.53 -2.49
CA GLU A 132 9.90 -1.36 -3.05
C GLU A 132 10.11 -0.23 -2.03
N VAL A 133 9.81 -0.49 -0.76
CA VAL A 133 10.02 0.47 0.33
C VAL A 133 11.50 0.73 0.53
N THR A 134 11.87 2.01 0.60
CA THR A 134 13.23 2.47 0.90
C THR A 134 13.29 3.13 2.28
N ASP A 135 14.51 3.27 2.83
CA ASP A 135 14.72 3.95 4.11
C ASP A 135 14.46 5.47 4.06
N ASP A 136 14.16 6.02 2.88
CA ASP A 136 13.93 7.46 2.71
C ASP A 136 12.54 7.91 3.14
N VAL A 137 11.60 6.97 3.24
CA VAL A 137 10.22 7.21 3.65
C VAL A 137 9.88 6.49 4.95
N LYS A 138 8.81 6.91 5.60
CA LYS A 138 8.30 6.26 6.80
C LYS A 138 7.10 5.38 6.45
N VAL A 139 7.15 4.09 6.80
CA VAL A 139 6.02 3.18 6.68
C VAL A 139 5.10 3.33 7.89
N VAL A 140 3.81 3.48 7.65
CA VAL A 140 2.78 3.58 8.68
C VAL A 140 2.16 2.20 8.91
N ARG A 141 1.98 1.83 10.17
CA ARG A 141 1.22 0.62 10.55
C ARG A 141 -0.26 0.83 10.21
N ILE A 142 -0.92 -0.21 9.75
CA ILE A 142 -2.37 -0.22 9.57
C ILE A 142 -2.98 -1.26 10.50
N ASP A 143 -3.92 -0.83 11.34
CA ASP A 143 -4.48 -1.63 12.42
C ASP A 143 -3.38 -2.30 13.29
N GLY A 144 -2.31 -1.55 13.57
CA GLY A 144 -1.18 -1.98 14.40
C GLY A 144 -0.16 -2.87 13.70
N LYS A 145 -0.32 -3.18 12.41
CA LYS A 145 0.52 -4.11 11.65
C LYS A 145 1.33 -3.44 10.54
N LEU A 146 2.53 -3.95 10.30
CA LEU A 146 3.37 -3.62 9.14
C LEU A 146 3.06 -4.55 7.96
N PRO A 147 3.41 -4.17 6.72
CA PRO A 147 3.16 -4.97 5.52
C PRO A 147 3.75 -6.38 5.54
N THR A 148 4.76 -6.63 6.36
CA THR A 148 5.41 -7.94 6.53
C THR A 148 4.77 -8.82 7.61
N GLU A 149 3.81 -8.30 8.35
CA GLU A 149 3.18 -9.00 9.47
C GLU A 149 1.90 -9.71 9.03
N GLU A 150 1.69 -10.92 9.54
CA GLU A 150 0.50 -11.72 9.24
C GLU A 150 -0.79 -10.98 9.62
N GLY A 151 -1.77 -11.00 8.72
CA GLY A 151 -3.05 -10.30 8.89
C GLY A 151 -2.95 -8.79 8.69
N TYR A 152 -1.94 -8.31 7.96
CA TYR A 152 -1.91 -6.93 7.49
C TYR A 152 -3.10 -6.68 6.54
N PRO A 153 -3.86 -5.56 6.70
CA PRO A 153 -5.11 -5.38 5.95
C PRO A 153 -4.97 -5.12 4.46
N LEU A 154 -3.76 -4.71 4.00
CA LEU A 154 -3.50 -4.31 2.61
C LEU A 154 -2.58 -5.31 1.89
N GLN A 155 -2.95 -6.60 1.92
CA GLN A 155 -2.24 -7.69 1.25
C GLN A 155 -3.20 -8.61 0.49
#